data_a50cbb6f55b8480f8bb7caba83913dc2
#
_entry.id   a50cbb6f55b8480f8bb7caba83913dc2
#
_cell.length_a   1.000
_cell.length_b   1.000
_cell.length_c   1.000
_cell.angle_alpha   90.00
_cell.angle_beta   90.00
_cell.angle_gamma   90.00
#
_symmetry.space_group_name_H-M   'P 1'
#
loop_
_entity.id
_entity.type
_entity.pdbx_description
1 polymer ?
#
loop_
_entity_poly.entity_id
_entity_poly.type
_entity_poly.pdbx_seq_one_letter_code
_entity_poly.pdbx_strand_id
1 'polypeptide(L)'
;MSYEFILGGENTPRIKLYIACSLDGYIAREDGSIDWLTEYDNNPETDYGYSEFYASISTVLMGRKTYEQVLGFGDWPYAEKKTYVFTGQKEPLLREKNVEFVSGNVGEFTRQLKENTDKDIWLVGGSQLIRAFLEEDLVDDMIVFIVPIILGGGIPLFDRIGKEIKLKMTNTERYKSGLLRMEYNLKPT
;
A
#
# COMPACT_ATOMS: atom_id res chain seq x y z
N MET A 1 47.70 4.52 9.72
CA MET A 1 46.40 4.65 10.39
C MET A 1 45.32 4.62 9.33
N SER A 2 44.77 3.44 9.15
CA SER A 2 43.72 3.22 8.12
C SER A 2 42.38 3.59 8.74
N TYR A 3 41.70 4.58 8.20
CA TYR A 3 40.32 4.90 8.55
C TYR A 3 39.41 3.86 7.86
N GLU A 4 38.98 2.87 8.62
CA GLU A 4 37.83 2.05 8.21
C GLU A 4 36.59 2.94 8.25
N PHE A 5 36.10 3.31 7.08
CA PHE A 5 34.74 3.80 6.91
C PHE A 5 33.79 2.67 7.25
N ILE A 6 33.22 2.72 8.46
CA ILE A 6 32.05 1.90 8.80
C ILE A 6 30.91 2.43 7.95
N LEU A 7 30.71 1.81 6.79
CA LEU A 7 29.46 1.92 6.05
C LEU A 7 28.38 1.23 6.89
N GLY A 8 27.78 2.02 7.78
CA GLY A 8 26.48 1.64 8.35
C GLY A 8 25.56 1.44 7.16
N GLY A 9 25.02 0.23 6.99
CA GLY A 9 24.08 -0.06 5.92
C GLY A 9 22.88 0.88 6.08
N GLU A 10 22.81 1.90 5.24
CA GLU A 10 21.64 2.75 5.14
C GLU A 10 20.48 1.84 4.74
N ASN A 11 19.55 1.70 5.66
CA ASN A 11 18.35 0.88 5.44
C ASN A 11 17.50 1.62 4.40
N THR A 12 17.75 1.35 3.13
CA THR A 12 17.02 2.00 2.02
C THR A 12 15.53 1.81 2.22
N PRO A 13 14.73 2.89 2.27
CA PRO A 13 13.30 2.83 2.47
C PRO A 13 12.63 1.86 1.48
N ARG A 14 11.78 0.98 1.98
CA ARG A 14 11.09 -0.04 1.20
C ARG A 14 9.69 0.42 0.85
N ILE A 15 9.23 0.11 -0.35
CA ILE A 15 7.83 0.28 -0.75
C ILE A 15 7.07 -0.97 -0.39
N LYS A 16 6.13 -0.83 0.52
CA LYS A 16 5.29 -1.91 1.03
C LYS A 16 3.86 -1.75 0.54
N LEU A 17 3.36 -2.72 -0.19
CA LEU A 17 1.93 -2.87 -0.44
C LEU A 17 1.30 -3.54 0.79
N TYR A 18 0.37 -2.85 1.46
CA TYR A 18 -0.39 -3.40 2.59
C TYR A 18 -1.87 -3.23 2.25
N ILE A 19 -2.57 -4.34 2.02
CA ILE A 19 -3.91 -4.31 1.44
C ILE A 19 -4.70 -5.58 1.77
N ALA A 20 -6.04 -5.43 1.88
CA ALA A 20 -6.96 -6.55 1.95
C ALA A 20 -7.63 -6.80 0.60
N CYS A 21 -7.92 -8.07 0.30
CA CYS A 21 -8.74 -8.45 -0.84
C CYS A 21 -9.66 -9.64 -0.48
N SER A 22 -10.70 -9.82 -1.28
CA SER A 22 -11.55 -11.01 -1.24
C SER A 22 -10.78 -12.26 -1.67
N LEU A 23 -11.33 -13.44 -1.38
CA LEU A 23 -10.74 -14.72 -1.82
C LEU A 23 -10.59 -14.80 -3.35
N ASP A 24 -11.47 -14.19 -4.10
CA ASP A 24 -11.43 -14.09 -5.57
C ASP A 24 -10.67 -12.86 -6.10
N GLY A 25 -9.92 -12.14 -5.21
CA GLY A 25 -8.90 -11.17 -5.59
C GLY A 25 -9.39 -9.75 -5.87
N TYR A 26 -10.52 -9.33 -5.33
CA TYR A 26 -11.03 -7.96 -5.48
C TYR A 26 -10.74 -7.12 -4.23
N ILE A 27 -10.36 -5.86 -4.41
CA ILE A 27 -10.09 -4.90 -3.33
C ILE A 27 -11.29 -4.01 -2.99
N ALA A 28 -12.28 -3.95 -3.86
CA ALA A 28 -13.52 -3.20 -3.67
C ALA A 28 -14.60 -3.76 -4.60
N ARG A 29 -15.87 -3.42 -4.34
CA ARG A 29 -16.95 -3.67 -5.29
C ARG A 29 -16.80 -2.80 -6.55
N GLU A 30 -17.64 -2.99 -7.57
CA GLU A 30 -17.58 -2.20 -8.82
C GLU A 30 -17.77 -0.69 -8.58
N ASP A 31 -18.60 -0.31 -7.59
CA ASP A 31 -18.83 1.07 -7.18
C ASP A 31 -17.73 1.66 -6.30
N GLY A 32 -16.73 0.87 -5.95
CA GLY A 32 -15.63 1.22 -5.06
C GLY A 32 -15.89 0.94 -3.59
N SER A 33 -17.09 0.51 -3.17
CA SER A 33 -17.40 0.27 -1.76
C SER A 33 -16.60 -0.90 -1.18
N ILE A 34 -16.30 -0.80 0.13
CA ILE A 34 -15.53 -1.78 0.92
C ILE A 34 -16.30 -2.24 2.16
N ASP A 35 -17.62 -2.20 2.11
CA ASP A 35 -18.54 -2.57 3.20
C ASP A 35 -18.27 -3.96 3.79
N TRP A 36 -17.80 -4.88 2.96
CA TRP A 36 -17.42 -6.25 3.34
C TRP A 36 -16.18 -6.32 4.26
N LEU A 37 -15.43 -5.22 4.46
CA LEU A 37 -14.31 -5.14 5.41
C LEU A 37 -14.73 -4.67 6.81
N THR A 38 -15.90 -4.09 6.98
CA THR A 38 -16.33 -3.40 8.21
C THR A 38 -16.27 -4.28 9.46
N GLU A 39 -16.61 -5.56 9.34
CA GLU A 39 -16.56 -6.50 10.48
C GLU A 39 -15.14 -6.82 10.93
N TYR A 40 -14.14 -6.68 10.04
CA TYR A 40 -12.72 -6.91 10.34
C TYR A 40 -12.07 -5.66 10.90
N ASP A 41 -12.40 -4.47 10.38
CA ASP A 41 -11.85 -3.18 10.83
C ASP A 41 -12.20 -2.87 12.29
N ASN A 42 -13.36 -3.34 12.76
CA ASN A 42 -13.85 -3.08 14.11
C ASN A 42 -13.64 -4.26 15.07
N ASN A 43 -12.72 -5.17 14.80
CA ASN A 43 -12.47 -6.32 15.66
C ASN A 43 -11.76 -5.88 16.96
N PRO A 44 -12.38 -6.01 18.15
CA PRO A 44 -11.77 -5.57 19.40
C PRO A 44 -10.65 -6.49 19.90
N GLU A 45 -10.49 -7.68 19.32
CA GLU A 45 -9.48 -8.66 19.75
C GLU A 45 -8.12 -8.45 19.07
N THR A 46 -8.07 -7.78 17.90
CA THR A 46 -6.85 -7.61 17.14
C THR A 46 -6.97 -6.48 16.11
N ASP A 47 -5.88 -5.75 15.91
CA ASP A 47 -5.71 -4.80 14.82
C ASP A 47 -4.99 -5.41 13.61
N TYR A 48 -4.83 -6.73 13.59
CA TYR A 48 -4.16 -7.49 12.53
C TYR A 48 -2.71 -7.02 12.24
N GLY A 49 -2.05 -6.37 13.23
CA GLY A 49 -0.69 -5.80 13.11
C GLY A 49 -0.64 -4.44 12.41
N TYR A 50 -1.80 -3.77 12.26
CA TYR A 50 -1.87 -2.46 11.60
C TYR A 50 -1.09 -1.38 12.35
N SER A 51 -1.17 -1.30 13.67
CA SER A 51 -0.47 -0.29 14.47
C SER A 51 1.04 -0.39 14.31
N GLU A 52 1.59 -1.60 14.33
CA GLU A 52 3.01 -1.84 14.11
C GLU A 52 3.43 -1.45 12.69
N PHE A 53 2.67 -1.89 11.70
CA PHE A 53 2.91 -1.51 10.31
C PHE A 53 2.85 0.01 10.13
N TYR A 54 1.82 0.69 10.66
CA TYR A 54 1.65 2.14 10.56
C TYR A 54 2.79 2.92 11.22
N ALA A 55 3.32 2.43 12.37
CA ALA A 55 4.47 3.03 13.03
C ALA A 55 5.77 2.88 12.22
N SER A 56 5.88 1.83 11.40
CA SER A 56 7.08 1.54 10.59
C SER A 56 7.22 2.45 9.36
N ILE A 57 6.14 3.08 8.90
CA ILE A 57 6.13 3.92 7.71
C ILE A 57 6.18 5.41 8.04
N SER A 58 6.69 6.24 7.12
CA SER A 58 6.62 7.71 7.19
C SER A 58 5.75 8.33 6.10
N THR A 59 5.55 7.62 5.01
CA THR A 59 4.93 8.15 3.79
C THR A 59 3.86 7.21 3.26
N VAL A 60 2.80 7.80 2.70
CA VAL A 60 1.66 7.09 2.11
C VAL A 60 1.51 7.48 0.64
N LEU A 61 1.33 6.50 -0.24
CA LEU A 61 1.10 6.69 -1.67
C LEU A 61 -0.26 6.14 -2.06
N MET A 62 -1.07 6.93 -2.76
CA MET A 62 -2.36 6.48 -3.26
C MET A 62 -2.77 7.14 -4.57
N GLY A 63 -3.67 6.52 -5.29
CA GLY A 63 -4.31 7.13 -6.44
C GLY A 63 -5.43 8.08 -6.04
N ARG A 64 -5.80 9.00 -6.94
CA ARG A 64 -6.84 9.99 -6.70
C ARG A 64 -8.18 9.38 -6.24
N LYS A 65 -8.66 8.32 -6.89
CA LYS A 65 -9.94 7.69 -6.50
C LYS A 65 -9.91 7.14 -5.07
N THR A 66 -8.78 6.55 -4.67
CA THR A 66 -8.58 6.08 -3.30
C THR A 66 -8.57 7.23 -2.31
N TYR A 67 -7.92 8.35 -2.64
CA TYR A 67 -7.93 9.57 -1.83
C TYR A 67 -9.35 10.11 -1.62
N GLU A 68 -10.11 10.27 -2.71
CA GLU A 68 -11.50 10.75 -2.66
C GLU A 68 -12.39 9.81 -1.83
N GLN A 69 -12.19 8.50 -1.93
CA GLN A 69 -12.90 7.49 -1.15
C GLN A 69 -12.58 7.60 0.35
N VAL A 70 -11.29 7.72 0.71
CA VAL A 70 -10.85 7.85 2.11
C VAL A 70 -11.40 9.13 2.75
N LEU A 71 -11.44 10.24 2.02
CA LEU A 71 -12.11 11.47 2.49
C LEU A 71 -13.60 11.27 2.80
N GLY A 72 -14.25 10.35 2.12
CA GLY A 72 -15.66 10.01 2.35
C GLY A 72 -15.91 9.19 3.63
N PHE A 73 -14.88 8.64 4.27
CA PHE A 73 -15.02 7.84 5.50
C PHE A 73 -15.04 8.69 6.79
N GLY A 74 -14.76 9.99 6.72
CA GLY A 74 -14.73 10.89 7.86
C GLY A 74 -13.39 11.59 8.05
N ASP A 75 -12.87 11.60 9.29
CA ASP A 75 -11.59 12.24 9.59
C ASP A 75 -10.44 11.60 8.83
N TRP A 76 -9.50 12.44 8.37
CA TRP A 76 -8.35 11.99 7.59
C TRP A 76 -7.43 11.06 8.42
N PRO A 77 -7.35 9.75 8.08
CA PRO A 77 -6.67 8.78 8.95
C PRO A 77 -5.14 8.86 8.89
N TYR A 78 -4.57 9.57 7.92
CA TYR A 78 -3.13 9.66 7.68
C TYR A 78 -2.56 11.05 8.05
N ALA A 79 -3.17 11.76 9.02
CA ALA A 79 -2.79 13.13 9.38
C ALA A 79 -1.32 13.28 9.82
N GLU A 80 -0.73 12.23 10.39
CA GLU A 80 0.67 12.19 10.84
C GLU A 80 1.67 11.75 9.78
N LYS A 81 1.21 11.36 8.58
CA LYS A 81 2.06 10.84 7.52
C LYS A 81 2.05 11.78 6.30
N LYS A 82 3.20 11.97 5.67
CA LYS A 82 3.24 12.64 4.38
C LYS A 82 2.51 11.77 3.35
N THR A 83 1.55 12.36 2.64
CA THR A 83 0.75 11.63 1.65
C THR A 83 0.95 12.21 0.26
N TYR A 84 1.25 11.35 -0.70
CA TYR A 84 1.30 11.72 -2.12
C TYR A 84 0.17 11.04 -2.89
N VAL A 85 -0.60 11.85 -3.61
CA VAL A 85 -1.76 11.40 -4.40
C VAL A 85 -1.42 11.50 -5.87
N PHE A 86 -1.32 10.35 -6.53
CA PHE A 86 -1.06 10.28 -7.96
C PHE A 86 -2.31 10.62 -8.77
N THR A 87 -2.17 11.62 -9.66
CA THR A 87 -3.26 12.07 -10.51
C THR A 87 -2.76 12.68 -11.82
N GLY A 88 -3.43 12.38 -12.93
CA GLY A 88 -3.22 13.06 -14.22
C GLY A 88 -4.13 14.27 -14.43
N GLN A 89 -4.98 14.61 -13.46
CA GLN A 89 -5.93 15.71 -13.56
C GLN A 89 -5.48 16.92 -12.73
N LYS A 90 -6.06 18.09 -13.00
CA LYS A 90 -5.87 19.29 -12.17
C LYS A 90 -6.29 19.02 -10.74
N GLU A 91 -5.67 19.74 -9.80
CA GLU A 91 -5.86 19.57 -8.35
C GLU A 91 -7.33 19.48 -7.94
N PRO A 92 -7.69 18.55 -7.04
CA PRO A 92 -9.02 18.48 -6.45
C PRO A 92 -9.29 19.65 -5.52
N LEU A 93 -10.59 19.92 -5.28
CA LEU A 93 -11.05 21.06 -4.47
C LEU A 93 -10.74 20.95 -2.96
N LEU A 94 -10.56 19.72 -2.45
CA LEU A 94 -10.26 19.44 -1.05
C LEU A 94 -8.81 18.94 -0.91
N ARG A 95 -8.10 19.51 0.07
CA ARG A 95 -6.70 19.19 0.32
C ARG A 95 -6.42 19.18 1.81
N GLU A 96 -6.00 18.04 2.32
CA GLU A 96 -5.45 17.91 3.66
C GLU A 96 -4.04 18.52 3.73
N LYS A 97 -3.63 19.05 4.89
CA LYS A 97 -2.36 19.79 5.04
C LYS A 97 -1.11 19.00 4.70
N ASN A 98 -1.15 17.69 4.94
CA ASN A 98 -0.03 16.76 4.71
C ASN A 98 -0.11 16.05 3.36
N VAL A 99 -1.03 16.45 2.46
CA VAL A 99 -1.26 15.84 1.16
C VAL A 99 -0.65 16.69 0.05
N GLU A 100 0.05 16.03 -0.86
CA GLU A 100 0.62 16.59 -2.08
C GLU A 100 0.17 15.79 -3.30
N PHE A 101 -0.30 16.50 -4.33
CA PHE A 101 -0.71 15.90 -5.59
C PHE A 101 0.47 15.84 -6.54
N VAL A 102 0.70 14.64 -7.09
CA VAL A 102 1.83 14.35 -7.97
C VAL A 102 1.35 13.78 -9.30
N SER A 103 2.08 14.07 -10.37
CA SER A 103 1.82 13.56 -11.70
C SER A 103 3.15 13.17 -12.36
N GLY A 104 3.08 12.37 -13.41
CA GLY A 104 4.26 11.94 -14.15
C GLY A 104 4.65 10.48 -13.90
N ASN A 105 5.92 10.16 -14.13
CA ASN A 105 6.45 8.81 -14.05
C ASN A 105 6.61 8.36 -12.59
N VAL A 106 6.03 7.22 -12.24
CA VAL A 106 6.06 6.68 -10.86
C VAL A 106 7.47 6.28 -10.43
N GLY A 107 8.30 5.80 -11.36
CA GLY A 107 9.67 5.36 -11.06
C GLY A 107 10.60 6.52 -10.76
N GLU A 108 10.52 7.61 -11.53
CA GLU A 108 11.30 8.81 -11.29
C GLU A 108 10.93 9.45 -9.93
N PHE A 109 9.64 9.61 -9.69
CA PHE A 109 9.12 10.10 -8.41
C PHE A 109 9.60 9.24 -7.23
N THR A 110 9.46 7.91 -7.34
CA THR A 110 9.82 6.98 -6.28
C THR A 110 11.30 7.02 -5.93
N ARG A 111 12.17 7.17 -6.93
CA ARG A 111 13.62 7.28 -6.73
C ARG A 111 13.95 8.51 -5.90
N GLN A 112 13.41 9.66 -6.28
CA GLN A 112 13.60 10.92 -5.54
C GLN A 112 13.01 10.84 -4.13
N LEU A 113 11.86 10.18 -3.97
CA LEU A 113 11.21 10.01 -2.67
C LEU A 113 12.07 9.18 -1.71
N LYS A 114 12.64 8.05 -2.17
CA LYS A 114 13.50 7.19 -1.34
C LYS A 114 14.76 7.89 -0.84
N GLU A 115 15.30 8.85 -1.59
CA GLU A 115 16.45 9.66 -1.18
C GLU A 115 16.12 10.64 -0.04
N ASN A 116 14.84 11.00 0.13
CA ASN A 116 14.36 12.01 1.07
C ASN A 116 13.47 11.44 2.18
N THR A 117 13.49 10.14 2.38
CA THR A 117 12.65 9.43 3.33
C THR A 117 13.51 8.48 4.16
N ASP A 118 13.31 8.44 5.47
CA ASP A 118 14.09 7.65 6.44
C ASP A 118 13.40 6.34 6.88
N LYS A 119 12.11 6.20 6.59
CA LYS A 119 11.30 5.02 6.90
C LYS A 119 10.61 4.48 5.65
N ASP A 120 10.01 3.32 5.81
CA ASP A 120 9.27 2.67 4.73
C ASP A 120 8.08 3.50 4.23
N ILE A 121 7.65 3.17 3.04
CA ILE A 121 6.62 3.86 2.27
C ILE A 121 5.46 2.90 2.05
N TRP A 122 4.25 3.29 2.43
CA TRP A 122 3.05 2.50 2.21
C TRP A 122 2.39 2.82 0.87
N LEU A 123 2.34 1.85 -0.02
CA LEU A 123 1.50 1.87 -1.21
C LEU A 123 0.09 1.38 -0.82
N VAL A 124 -0.84 2.32 -0.62
CA VAL A 124 -2.24 2.01 -0.29
C VAL A 124 -2.98 1.45 -1.51
N GLY A 125 -2.73 2.02 -2.68
CA GLY A 125 -3.41 1.65 -3.93
C GLY A 125 -4.11 2.87 -4.57
N GLY A 126 -5.19 2.77 -5.41
CA GLY A 126 -5.87 1.56 -5.88
C GLY A 126 -5.17 0.77 -7.00
N SER A 127 -5.93 -0.12 -7.60
CA SER A 127 -5.48 -1.12 -8.57
C SER A 127 -4.56 -0.56 -9.67
N GLN A 128 -4.90 0.56 -10.28
CA GLN A 128 -4.09 1.17 -11.34
C GLN A 128 -2.72 1.65 -10.85
N LEU A 129 -2.66 2.22 -9.64
CA LEU A 129 -1.38 2.65 -9.06
C LEU A 129 -0.54 1.44 -8.67
N ILE A 130 -1.14 0.42 -8.05
CA ILE A 130 -0.48 -0.85 -7.73
C ILE A 130 0.13 -1.46 -9.01
N ARG A 131 -0.64 -1.52 -10.08
CA ARG A 131 -0.17 -1.98 -11.39
C ARG A 131 1.05 -1.21 -11.86
N ALA A 132 1.00 0.12 -11.88
CA ALA A 132 2.11 0.96 -12.33
C ALA A 132 3.38 0.71 -11.52
N PHE A 133 3.27 0.56 -10.19
CA PHE A 133 4.41 0.25 -9.33
C PHE A 133 4.97 -1.16 -9.56
N LEU A 134 4.12 -2.15 -9.80
CA LEU A 134 4.53 -3.52 -10.10
C LEU A 134 5.18 -3.63 -11.49
N GLU A 135 4.67 -2.94 -12.50
CA GLU A 135 5.23 -2.92 -13.86
C GLU A 135 6.66 -2.36 -13.89
N GLU A 136 6.98 -1.39 -13.01
CA GLU A 136 8.31 -0.78 -12.88
C GLU A 136 9.19 -1.41 -11.77
N ASP A 137 8.82 -2.58 -11.21
CA ASP A 137 9.56 -3.28 -10.14
C ASP A 137 9.83 -2.42 -8.89
N LEU A 138 8.90 -1.54 -8.55
CA LEU A 138 9.07 -0.59 -7.45
C LEU A 138 8.62 -1.13 -6.09
N VAL A 139 7.75 -2.14 -6.06
CA VAL A 139 7.28 -2.76 -4.82
C VAL A 139 8.36 -3.70 -4.28
N ASP A 140 8.74 -3.49 -3.03
CA ASP A 140 9.75 -4.30 -2.34
C ASP A 140 9.11 -5.43 -1.54
N ASP A 141 8.05 -5.13 -0.78
CA ASP A 141 7.30 -6.08 0.05
C ASP A 141 5.80 -5.98 -0.19
N MET A 142 5.12 -7.08 0.04
CA MET A 142 3.67 -7.16 -0.07
C MET A 142 3.10 -7.87 1.15
N ILE A 143 2.15 -7.22 1.82
CA ILE A 143 1.35 -7.78 2.92
C ILE A 143 -0.10 -7.79 2.44
N VAL A 144 -0.60 -8.98 2.14
CA VAL A 144 -1.95 -9.18 1.59
C VAL A 144 -2.80 -9.92 2.60
N PHE A 145 -3.95 -9.36 2.92
CA PHE A 145 -4.96 -10.00 3.74
C PHE A 145 -6.04 -10.59 2.84
N ILE A 146 -6.22 -11.90 2.89
CA ILE A 146 -7.31 -12.58 2.20
C ILE A 146 -8.49 -12.67 3.17
N VAL A 147 -9.56 -11.99 2.83
CA VAL A 147 -10.83 -12.06 3.55
C VAL A 147 -11.62 -13.26 3.04
N PRO A 148 -12.21 -14.08 3.90
CA PRO A 148 -12.93 -15.31 3.51
C PRO A 148 -14.32 -15.00 2.90
N ILE A 149 -14.34 -14.20 1.83
CA ILE A 149 -15.51 -13.82 1.05
C ILE A 149 -15.22 -13.94 -0.45
N ILE A 150 -16.20 -14.31 -1.24
CA ILE A 150 -16.21 -14.23 -2.70
C ILE A 150 -17.14 -13.09 -3.09
N LEU A 151 -16.59 -12.06 -3.76
CA LEU A 151 -17.37 -10.92 -4.22
C LEU A 151 -18.05 -11.18 -5.58
N GLY A 152 -17.48 -12.07 -6.38
CA GLY A 152 -18.00 -12.41 -7.71
C GLY A 152 -17.75 -11.35 -8.79
N GLY A 153 -17.16 -10.20 -8.44
CA GLY A 153 -16.83 -9.09 -9.31
C GLY A 153 -16.40 -7.88 -8.51
N GLY A 154 -15.82 -6.88 -9.16
CA GLY A 154 -15.33 -5.67 -8.49
C GLY A 154 -14.03 -5.13 -9.08
N ILE A 155 -13.34 -4.30 -8.31
CA ILE A 155 -12.02 -3.75 -8.65
C ILE A 155 -10.96 -4.78 -8.27
N PRO A 156 -10.21 -5.36 -9.23
CA PRO A 156 -9.23 -6.40 -8.94
C PRO A 156 -8.01 -5.82 -8.21
N LEU A 157 -7.39 -6.62 -7.33
CA LEU A 157 -6.09 -6.27 -6.71
C LEU A 157 -5.01 -6.16 -7.79
N PHE A 158 -4.95 -7.13 -8.70
CA PHE A 158 -3.99 -7.17 -9.81
C PHE A 158 -4.71 -7.04 -11.14
N ASP A 159 -4.62 -5.84 -11.76
CA ASP A 159 -5.19 -5.59 -13.08
C ASP A 159 -4.10 -5.70 -14.14
N ARG A 160 -4.19 -6.74 -15.00
CA ARG A 160 -3.41 -6.94 -16.24
C ARG A 160 -1.94 -6.47 -16.16
N ILE A 161 -1.22 -6.95 -15.18
CA ILE A 161 0.24 -6.75 -15.11
C ILE A 161 0.86 -7.44 -16.31
N GLY A 162 1.54 -6.70 -17.18
CA GLY A 162 2.08 -7.19 -18.46
C GLY A 162 3.26 -8.16 -18.35
N LYS A 163 3.60 -8.63 -17.14
CA LYS A 163 4.73 -9.51 -16.88
C LYS A 163 4.47 -10.49 -15.73
N GLU A 164 5.23 -11.56 -15.68
CA GLU A 164 5.30 -12.46 -14.53
C GLU A 164 6.17 -11.83 -13.42
N ILE A 165 5.69 -11.89 -12.17
CA ILE A 165 6.42 -11.45 -10.98
C ILE A 165 6.51 -12.62 -10.01
N LYS A 166 7.73 -13.08 -9.72
CA LYS A 166 7.97 -14.14 -8.74
C LYS A 166 7.99 -13.56 -7.33
N LEU A 167 7.28 -14.19 -6.43
CA LEU A 167 7.17 -13.81 -5.03
C LEU A 167 7.85 -14.85 -4.15
N LYS A 168 8.57 -14.38 -3.12
CA LYS A 168 9.08 -15.22 -2.06
C LYS A 168 8.24 -14.99 -0.81
N MET A 169 7.45 -15.99 -0.41
CA MET A 169 6.71 -15.92 0.85
C MET A 169 7.70 -15.83 2.02
N THR A 170 7.48 -14.86 2.91
CA THR A 170 8.30 -14.63 4.10
C THR A 170 7.55 -14.97 5.38
N ASN A 171 6.22 -14.77 5.40
CA ASN A 171 5.40 -15.09 6.54
C ASN A 171 3.95 -15.39 6.12
N THR A 172 3.22 -16.11 6.98
CA THR A 172 1.77 -16.31 6.87
C THR A 172 1.15 -16.48 8.25
N GLU A 173 0.00 -15.87 8.47
CA GLU A 173 -0.73 -15.93 9.74
C GLU A 173 -2.22 -16.08 9.49
N ARG A 174 -2.88 -16.98 10.24
CA ARG A 174 -4.32 -17.18 10.20
C ARG A 174 -4.96 -16.66 11.49
N TYR A 175 -5.91 -15.77 11.34
CA TYR A 175 -6.67 -15.22 12.45
C TYR A 175 -7.95 -16.04 12.74
N LYS A 176 -8.47 -15.92 13.95
CA LYS A 176 -9.72 -16.61 14.36
C LYS A 176 -10.93 -16.18 13.52
N SER A 177 -10.92 -14.95 13.04
CA SER A 177 -11.93 -14.40 12.12
C SER A 177 -11.97 -15.10 10.75
N GLY A 178 -11.01 -15.99 10.45
CA GLY A 178 -10.85 -16.63 9.16
C GLY A 178 -9.98 -15.85 8.18
N LEU A 179 -9.61 -14.61 8.51
CA LEU A 179 -8.71 -13.78 7.73
C LEU A 179 -7.32 -14.42 7.67
N LEU A 180 -6.68 -14.39 6.49
CA LEU A 180 -5.34 -14.91 6.25
C LEU A 180 -4.42 -13.75 5.86
N ARG A 181 -3.37 -13.49 6.66
CA ARG A 181 -2.29 -12.57 6.33
C ARG A 181 -1.17 -13.33 5.62
N MET A 182 -0.73 -12.83 4.48
CA MET A 182 0.38 -13.37 3.71
C MET A 182 1.39 -12.26 3.42
N GLU A 183 2.67 -12.54 3.67
CA GLU A 183 3.76 -11.61 3.44
C GLU A 183 4.71 -12.16 2.39
N TYR A 184 5.09 -11.30 1.44
CA TYR A 184 5.98 -11.64 0.34
C TYR A 184 7.06 -10.60 0.15
N ASN A 185 8.23 -11.05 -0.24
CA ASN A 185 9.29 -10.22 -0.79
C ASN A 185 9.30 -10.38 -2.32
N LEU A 186 9.35 -9.25 -3.04
CA LEU A 186 9.37 -9.19 -4.50
C LEU A 186 10.80 -9.07 -5.06
N LYS A 187 11.74 -8.64 -4.22
CA LYS A 187 13.16 -8.54 -4.56
C LYS A 187 13.96 -9.43 -3.61
N PRO A 188 13.96 -10.76 -3.83
CA PRO A 188 14.78 -11.64 -3.02
C PRO A 188 16.26 -11.29 -3.24
N THR A 189 16.95 -11.03 -2.15
CA THR A 189 18.42 -10.87 -2.12
C THR A 189 19.14 -12.12 -2.57
#